data_a1472407fd6f404d54ce0f6269c6dcfc
#
_entry.id   a1472407fd6f404d54ce0f6269c6dcfc
#
_cell.length_a   1.000
_cell.length_b   1.000
_cell.length_c   1.000
_cell.angle_alpha   90.00
_cell.angle_beta   90.00
_cell.angle_gamma   90.00
#
_symmetry.space_group_name_H-M   'P 1'
#
loop_
_entity.id
_entity.type
_entity.pdbx_description
1 polymer ?
#
loop_
_entity_poly.entity_id
_entity_poly.type
_entity_poly.pdbx_seq_one_letter_code
_entity_poly.pdbx_strand_id
1 'polypeptide(L)'
;MHATVTSSSSTATSGSRRLRWRVVDIVVASVIGVAVGVVFWAWGVVWGPISGPIEALLPGLQAGPAALWVVAGVLGALIIRKPGAAIYTELVAAVVSALIGSQWGGLLTIEAGLVQGLGAELVFALFLYRNWRLPVAMLAGAGAGLAMAINDLVIYYAGAAPLFTTTYIVSGVVGGALIAGGLSWLAVRGLARAGALDRFAAGRERREV
;
A
#
# COMPACT_ATOMS: atom_id res chain seq x y z
N MET A 1 -1.01 49.96 41.02
CA MET A 1 -1.49 48.59 40.91
C MET A 1 -1.47 48.18 39.44
N HIS A 2 -0.42 47.48 38.98
CA HIS A 2 -0.36 46.93 37.62
C HIS A 2 -0.67 45.44 37.72
N ALA A 3 -1.77 45.03 37.14
CA ALA A 3 -2.13 43.61 37.01
C ALA A 3 -1.37 42.98 35.78
N THR A 4 -0.46 42.10 36.05
CA THR A 4 0.23 41.29 35.05
C THR A 4 -0.73 40.18 34.58
N VAL A 5 -1.20 40.28 33.34
CA VAL A 5 -1.97 39.21 32.67
C VAL A 5 -0.97 38.19 32.16
N THR A 6 -0.87 37.04 32.81
CA THR A 6 -0.16 35.88 32.33
C THR A 6 -0.98 35.18 31.25
N SER A 7 -0.55 35.33 29.99
CA SER A 7 -1.07 34.56 28.85
C SER A 7 -0.49 33.16 28.92
N SER A 8 -1.30 32.20 29.35
CA SER A 8 -0.98 30.77 29.24
C SER A 8 -1.09 30.33 27.79
N SER A 9 0.06 30.07 27.13
CA SER A 9 0.15 29.53 25.80
C SER A 9 -0.25 28.04 25.80
N SER A 10 -1.43 27.73 25.26
CA SER A 10 -1.87 26.37 24.98
C SER A 10 -1.27 25.87 23.66
N THR A 11 -0.05 25.30 23.69
CA THR A 11 0.66 24.78 22.50
C THR A 11 0.72 23.25 22.43
N ALA A 12 -0.24 22.50 22.99
CA ALA A 12 -0.10 21.04 23.09
C ALA A 12 -1.13 20.16 22.35
N THR A 13 -1.97 20.68 21.43
CA THR A 13 -3.08 19.87 20.87
C THR A 13 -3.16 19.73 19.34
N SER A 14 -2.24 20.28 18.56
CA SER A 14 -2.38 20.24 17.10
C SER A 14 -1.92 18.91 16.45
N GLY A 15 -1.03 18.15 17.09
CA GLY A 15 -0.46 16.92 16.55
C GLY A 15 -1.42 15.71 16.56
N SER A 16 -2.19 15.54 17.65
CA SER A 16 -3.07 14.37 17.80
C SER A 16 -4.29 14.40 16.88
N ARG A 17 -4.74 15.58 16.51
CA ARG A 17 -5.91 15.77 15.63
C ARG A 17 -5.62 15.34 14.17
N ARG A 18 -4.37 15.37 13.72
CA ARG A 18 -3.96 14.99 12.34
C ARG A 18 -4.01 13.48 12.10
N LEU A 19 -3.80 12.64 13.11
CA LEU A 19 -3.74 11.18 12.98
C LEU A 19 -5.09 10.48 13.19
N ARG A 20 -6.12 11.19 13.68
CA ARG A 20 -7.46 10.60 13.86
C ARG A 20 -8.17 10.41 12.54
N TRP A 21 -8.76 9.24 12.35
CA TRP A 21 -9.62 8.94 11.22
C TRP A 21 -10.91 9.75 11.25
N ARG A 22 -11.33 10.22 10.10
CA ARG A 22 -12.64 10.84 9.86
C ARG A 22 -13.48 9.88 9.02
N VAL A 23 -14.81 10.01 9.05
CA VAL A 23 -15.72 9.20 8.23
C VAL A 23 -15.34 9.28 6.75
N VAL A 24 -14.98 10.47 6.26
CA VAL A 24 -14.55 10.66 4.87
C VAL A 24 -13.27 9.86 4.54
N ASP A 25 -12.36 9.69 5.48
CA ASP A 25 -11.14 8.91 5.26
C ASP A 25 -11.48 7.41 5.09
N ILE A 26 -12.41 6.90 5.92
CA ILE A 26 -12.90 5.50 5.83
C ILE A 26 -13.61 5.29 4.49
N VAL A 27 -14.54 6.16 4.13
CA VAL A 27 -15.30 6.06 2.87
C VAL A 27 -14.35 6.03 1.67
N VAL A 28 -13.38 6.95 1.62
CA VAL A 28 -12.45 7.03 0.48
C VAL A 28 -11.49 5.84 0.45
N ALA A 29 -10.95 5.41 1.59
CA ALA A 29 -10.13 4.21 1.66
C ALA A 29 -10.91 2.97 1.21
N SER A 30 -12.20 2.85 1.59
CA SER A 30 -13.08 1.76 1.14
C SER A 30 -13.32 1.82 -0.38
N VAL A 31 -13.60 3.00 -0.94
CA VAL A 31 -13.82 3.16 -2.38
C VAL A 31 -12.55 2.78 -3.16
N ILE A 32 -11.37 3.23 -2.71
CA ILE A 32 -10.09 2.84 -3.31
C ILE A 32 -9.91 1.32 -3.21
N GLY A 33 -10.11 0.75 -2.02
CA GLY A 33 -9.98 -0.70 -1.81
C GLY A 33 -10.91 -1.50 -2.70
N VAL A 34 -12.18 -1.10 -2.84
CA VAL A 34 -13.13 -1.76 -3.74
C VAL A 34 -12.69 -1.67 -5.20
N ALA A 35 -12.31 -0.47 -5.66
CA ALA A 35 -11.88 -0.29 -7.05
C ALA A 35 -10.61 -1.11 -7.37
N VAL A 36 -9.62 -1.07 -6.48
CA VAL A 36 -8.38 -1.84 -6.68
C VAL A 36 -8.60 -3.34 -6.48
N GLY A 37 -9.54 -3.75 -5.61
CA GLY A 37 -9.91 -5.16 -5.43
C GLY A 37 -10.47 -5.80 -6.71
N VAL A 38 -11.24 -5.04 -7.50
CA VAL A 38 -11.68 -5.47 -8.84
C VAL A 38 -10.47 -5.61 -9.78
N VAL A 39 -9.50 -4.70 -9.70
CA VAL A 39 -8.24 -4.80 -10.47
C VAL A 39 -7.43 -6.03 -10.05
N PHE A 40 -7.37 -6.33 -8.77
CA PHE A 40 -6.70 -7.53 -8.25
C PHE A 40 -7.32 -8.82 -8.81
N TRP A 41 -8.64 -8.90 -8.78
CA TRP A 41 -9.35 -10.02 -9.40
C TRP A 41 -9.07 -10.14 -10.89
N ALA A 42 -9.18 -9.04 -11.64
CA ALA A 42 -8.91 -9.02 -13.08
C ALA A 42 -7.46 -9.40 -13.40
N TRP A 43 -6.50 -8.94 -12.56
CA TRP A 43 -5.09 -9.34 -12.66
C TRP A 43 -4.92 -10.84 -12.44
N GLY A 44 -5.66 -11.42 -11.49
CA GLY A 44 -5.70 -12.87 -11.25
C GLY A 44 -6.16 -13.65 -12.48
N VAL A 45 -7.18 -13.17 -13.20
CA VAL A 45 -7.68 -13.84 -14.43
C VAL A 45 -6.62 -13.93 -15.52
N VAL A 46 -5.78 -12.90 -15.67
CA VAL A 46 -4.73 -12.87 -16.70
C VAL A 46 -3.35 -13.35 -16.19
N TRP A 47 -3.27 -13.73 -14.92
CA TRP A 47 -2.01 -14.05 -14.27
C TRP A 47 -1.23 -15.19 -14.93
N GLY A 48 -1.88 -16.32 -15.19
CA GLY A 48 -1.22 -17.49 -15.78
C GLY A 48 -0.47 -17.18 -17.10
N PRO A 49 -1.16 -16.58 -18.09
CA PRO A 49 -0.50 -16.13 -19.33
C PRO A 49 0.66 -15.16 -19.14
N ILE A 50 0.66 -14.34 -18.09
CA ILE A 50 1.72 -13.36 -17.80
C ILE A 50 2.88 -14.02 -17.05
N SER A 51 2.59 -14.76 -15.99
CA SER A 51 3.61 -15.32 -15.10
C SER A 51 4.39 -16.47 -15.75
N GLY A 52 3.74 -17.31 -16.55
CA GLY A 52 4.37 -18.48 -17.15
C GLY A 52 5.61 -18.18 -18.00
N PRO A 53 5.54 -17.27 -18.98
CA PRO A 53 6.72 -16.86 -19.75
C PRO A 53 7.82 -16.23 -18.89
N ILE A 54 7.46 -15.46 -17.87
CA ILE A 54 8.43 -14.80 -16.96
C ILE A 54 9.14 -15.84 -16.11
N GLU A 55 8.40 -16.81 -15.56
CA GLU A 55 8.96 -17.91 -14.79
C GLU A 55 9.87 -18.82 -15.63
N ALA A 56 9.52 -19.01 -16.90
CA ALA A 56 10.37 -19.76 -17.84
C ALA A 56 11.70 -19.08 -18.15
N LEU A 57 11.77 -17.74 -18.09
CA LEU A 57 13.01 -16.99 -18.24
C LEU A 57 13.93 -17.17 -17.02
N LEU A 58 13.38 -17.00 -15.84
CA LEU A 58 14.08 -17.18 -14.57
C LEU A 58 13.05 -17.48 -13.47
N PRO A 59 13.08 -18.71 -12.90
CA PRO A 59 12.19 -19.08 -11.80
C PRO A 59 12.31 -18.12 -10.60
N GLY A 60 11.17 -17.63 -10.15
CA GLY A 60 11.09 -16.61 -9.09
C GLY A 60 10.92 -15.16 -9.60
N LEU A 61 11.20 -14.89 -10.87
CA LEU A 61 11.09 -13.53 -11.43
C LEU A 61 9.62 -13.03 -11.49
N GLN A 62 8.66 -13.95 -11.55
CA GLN A 62 7.22 -13.65 -11.55
C GLN A 62 6.74 -12.88 -10.32
N ALA A 63 7.47 -12.89 -9.21
CA ALA A 63 7.15 -12.05 -8.05
C ALA A 63 7.19 -10.55 -8.35
N GLY A 64 7.96 -10.12 -9.36
CA GLY A 64 8.01 -8.71 -9.79
C GLY A 64 6.64 -8.16 -10.20
N PRO A 65 6.01 -8.68 -11.26
CA PRO A 65 4.66 -8.27 -11.66
C PRO A 65 3.59 -8.67 -10.64
N ALA A 66 3.79 -9.69 -9.80
CA ALA A 66 2.90 -10.02 -8.69
C ALA A 66 2.73 -8.83 -7.71
N ALA A 67 3.70 -7.92 -7.65
CA ALA A 67 3.61 -6.71 -6.84
C ALA A 67 2.44 -5.77 -7.21
N LEU A 68 1.69 -6.04 -8.29
CA LEU A 68 0.43 -5.35 -8.53
C LEU A 68 -0.61 -5.64 -7.43
N TRP A 69 -0.57 -6.82 -6.81
CA TRP A 69 -1.47 -7.18 -5.70
C TRP A 69 -1.16 -6.46 -4.37
N VAL A 70 -0.13 -5.64 -4.29
CA VAL A 70 0.18 -4.85 -3.09
C VAL A 70 0.04 -3.34 -3.30
N VAL A 71 -0.60 -2.92 -4.38
CA VAL A 71 -0.77 -1.51 -4.76
C VAL A 71 -1.79 -0.79 -3.86
N ALA A 72 -2.87 -1.46 -3.45
CA ALA A 72 -3.99 -0.84 -2.74
C ALA A 72 -3.55 -0.19 -1.43
N GLY A 73 -2.73 -0.89 -0.65
CA GLY A 73 -2.24 -0.41 0.64
C GLY A 73 -1.38 0.85 0.50
N VAL A 74 -0.41 0.82 -0.41
CA VAL A 74 0.47 1.97 -0.64
C VAL A 74 -0.33 3.16 -1.16
N LEU A 75 -1.21 2.94 -2.14
CA LEU A 75 -2.08 3.99 -2.71
C LEU A 75 -2.99 4.61 -1.65
N GLY A 76 -3.67 3.78 -0.86
CA GLY A 76 -4.54 4.22 0.24
C GLY A 76 -3.79 5.04 1.28
N ALA A 77 -2.61 4.56 1.70
CA ALA A 77 -1.79 5.27 2.67
C ALA A 77 -1.32 6.63 2.15
N LEU A 78 -0.89 6.73 0.89
CA LEU A 78 -0.45 7.99 0.28
C LEU A 78 -1.57 9.04 0.20
N ILE A 79 -2.83 8.62 0.05
CA ILE A 79 -3.99 9.51 -0.01
C ILE A 79 -4.47 9.91 1.39
N ILE A 80 -4.66 8.93 2.26
CA ILE A 80 -5.27 9.11 3.60
C ILE A 80 -4.25 9.69 4.60
N ARG A 81 -2.99 9.23 4.55
CA ARG A 81 -1.86 9.70 5.37
C ARG A 81 -2.10 9.56 6.87
N LYS A 82 -2.66 8.41 7.27
CA LYS A 82 -2.97 8.11 8.67
C LYS A 82 -2.57 6.67 9.01
N PRO A 83 -2.24 6.41 10.29
CA PRO A 83 -1.93 5.06 10.74
C PRO A 83 -3.07 4.07 10.40
N GLY A 84 -2.70 2.89 9.93
CA GLY A 84 -3.62 1.83 9.54
C GLY A 84 -4.19 1.97 8.12
N ALA A 85 -3.84 3.03 7.37
CA ALA A 85 -4.42 3.26 6.05
C ALA A 85 -3.97 2.23 5.01
N ALA A 86 -2.72 1.79 5.06
CA ALA A 86 -2.24 0.75 4.15
C ALA A 86 -2.92 -0.58 4.44
N ILE A 87 -2.96 -1.01 5.70
CA ILE A 87 -3.61 -2.26 6.12
C ILE A 87 -5.08 -2.25 5.72
N TYR A 88 -5.80 -1.18 6.06
CA TYR A 88 -7.24 -1.08 5.80
C TYR A 88 -7.56 -1.18 4.31
N THR A 89 -6.87 -0.39 3.48
CA THR A 89 -7.17 -0.33 2.04
C THR A 89 -6.78 -1.64 1.34
N GLU A 90 -5.65 -2.24 1.72
CA GLU A 90 -5.20 -3.54 1.19
C GLU A 90 -6.18 -4.64 1.58
N LEU A 91 -6.59 -4.69 2.84
CA LEU A 91 -7.54 -5.68 3.33
C LEU A 91 -8.89 -5.56 2.62
N VAL A 92 -9.41 -4.36 2.41
CA VAL A 92 -10.66 -4.15 1.64
C VAL A 92 -10.50 -4.66 0.20
N ALA A 93 -9.37 -4.37 -0.46
CA ALA A 93 -9.12 -4.84 -1.82
C ALA A 93 -9.03 -6.38 -1.87
N ALA A 94 -8.35 -7.00 -0.92
CA ALA A 94 -8.26 -8.45 -0.80
C ALA A 94 -9.63 -9.09 -0.57
N VAL A 95 -10.45 -8.55 0.33
CA VAL A 95 -11.82 -9.03 0.60
C VAL A 95 -12.68 -8.94 -0.66
N VAL A 96 -12.65 -7.83 -1.38
CA VAL A 96 -13.40 -7.66 -2.64
C VAL A 96 -12.95 -8.67 -3.69
N SER A 97 -11.65 -8.82 -3.90
CA SER A 97 -11.09 -9.82 -4.80
C SER A 97 -11.51 -11.24 -4.43
N ALA A 98 -11.45 -11.58 -3.14
CA ALA A 98 -11.88 -12.88 -2.61
C ALA A 98 -13.37 -13.15 -2.86
N LEU A 99 -14.24 -12.16 -2.64
CA LEU A 99 -15.69 -12.27 -2.83
C LEU A 99 -16.09 -12.40 -4.30
N ILE A 100 -15.37 -11.77 -5.22
CA ILE A 100 -15.60 -11.90 -6.66
C ILE A 100 -15.15 -13.28 -7.17
N GLY A 101 -14.20 -13.91 -6.52
CA GLY A 101 -13.68 -15.25 -6.88
C GLY A 101 -12.19 -15.25 -7.20
N SER A 102 -11.38 -14.92 -6.20
CA SER A 102 -9.91 -15.02 -6.32
C SER A 102 -9.48 -16.47 -6.55
N GLN A 103 -8.57 -16.68 -7.50
CA GLN A 103 -7.98 -18.00 -7.79
C GLN A 103 -7.12 -18.55 -6.62
N TRP A 104 -6.72 -17.71 -5.70
CA TRP A 104 -5.87 -18.07 -4.54
C TRP A 104 -6.67 -18.59 -3.35
N GLY A 105 -8.02 -18.65 -3.46
CA GLY A 105 -8.90 -19.01 -2.36
C GLY A 105 -9.25 -17.83 -1.44
N GLY A 106 -10.47 -17.83 -0.90
CA GLY A 106 -11.01 -16.68 -0.17
C GLY A 106 -10.21 -16.28 1.06
N LEU A 107 -9.96 -17.22 1.97
CA LEU A 107 -9.27 -16.93 3.23
C LEU A 107 -7.79 -16.60 3.03
N LEU A 108 -7.09 -17.30 2.13
CA LEU A 108 -5.68 -17.03 1.84
C LEU A 108 -5.50 -15.67 1.15
N THR A 109 -6.45 -15.26 0.30
CA THR A 109 -6.42 -13.92 -0.30
C THR A 109 -6.57 -12.82 0.77
N ILE A 110 -7.45 -13.01 1.75
CA ILE A 110 -7.66 -12.05 2.85
C ILE A 110 -6.43 -12.00 3.77
N GLU A 111 -5.88 -13.15 4.10
CA GLU A 111 -4.65 -13.26 4.88
C GLU A 111 -3.48 -12.55 4.19
N ALA A 112 -3.27 -12.84 2.89
CA ALA A 112 -2.25 -12.18 2.09
C ALA A 112 -2.41 -10.65 2.10
N GLY A 113 -3.64 -10.14 1.93
CA GLY A 113 -3.91 -8.70 1.99
C GLY A 113 -3.54 -8.09 3.35
N LEU A 114 -3.77 -8.79 4.45
CA LEU A 114 -3.36 -8.33 5.77
C LEU A 114 -1.83 -8.26 5.90
N VAL A 115 -1.12 -9.30 5.51
CA VAL A 115 0.35 -9.38 5.57
C VAL A 115 1.01 -8.33 4.68
N GLN A 116 0.52 -8.17 3.47
CA GLN A 116 1.01 -7.21 2.48
C GLN A 116 0.76 -5.77 2.93
N GLY A 117 -0.46 -5.48 3.43
CA GLY A 117 -0.80 -4.19 4.01
C GLY A 117 0.06 -3.84 5.22
N LEU A 118 0.36 -4.81 6.09
CA LEU A 118 1.29 -4.65 7.21
C LEU A 118 2.70 -4.30 6.74
N GLY A 119 3.20 -4.92 5.67
CA GLY A 119 4.51 -4.62 5.10
C GLY A 119 4.65 -3.15 4.69
N ALA A 120 3.65 -2.59 4.01
CA ALA A 120 3.62 -1.17 3.66
C ALA A 120 3.46 -0.27 4.89
N GLU A 121 2.56 -0.63 5.81
CA GLU A 121 2.24 0.14 7.00
C GLU A 121 3.45 0.30 7.92
N LEU A 122 4.24 -0.75 8.13
CA LEU A 122 5.44 -0.72 8.94
C LEU A 122 6.45 0.31 8.42
N VAL A 123 6.62 0.42 7.11
CA VAL A 123 7.51 1.43 6.53
C VAL A 123 6.99 2.84 6.83
N PHE A 124 5.70 3.13 6.60
CA PHE A 124 5.14 4.44 6.94
C PHE A 124 5.23 4.75 8.43
N ALA A 125 5.07 3.74 9.29
CA ALA A 125 5.24 3.87 10.73
C ALA A 125 6.69 4.21 11.13
N LEU A 126 7.69 3.60 10.50
CA LEU A 126 9.12 3.94 10.71
C LEU A 126 9.41 5.40 10.39
N PHE A 127 8.74 5.97 9.40
CA PHE A 127 8.79 7.40 9.09
C PHE A 127 7.78 8.25 9.89
N LEU A 128 7.16 7.69 10.93
CA LEU A 128 6.22 8.36 11.84
C LEU A 128 5.05 9.04 11.10
N TYR A 129 4.67 8.53 9.92
CA TYR A 129 3.63 9.09 9.04
C TYR A 129 3.85 10.57 8.68
N ARG A 130 5.12 10.99 8.57
CA ARG A 130 5.50 12.39 8.30
C ARG A 130 6.10 12.60 6.92
N ASN A 131 6.53 11.55 6.25
CA ASN A 131 7.20 11.64 4.96
C ASN A 131 6.44 10.81 3.90
N TRP A 132 5.96 11.49 2.86
CA TRP A 132 5.14 10.93 1.79
C TRP A 132 5.77 11.12 0.41
N ARG A 133 7.10 11.36 0.38
CA ARG A 133 7.88 11.55 -0.85
C ARG A 133 8.10 10.22 -1.57
N LEU A 134 8.45 10.30 -2.86
CA LEU A 134 8.70 9.14 -3.70
C LEU A 134 9.61 8.08 -3.06
N PRO A 135 10.76 8.41 -2.45
CA PRO A 135 11.62 7.37 -1.86
C PRO A 135 10.91 6.57 -0.76
N VAL A 136 10.11 7.22 0.09
CA VAL A 136 9.37 6.53 1.15
C VAL A 136 8.23 5.71 0.58
N ALA A 137 7.54 6.20 -0.47
CA ALA A 137 6.53 5.42 -1.18
C ALA A 137 7.14 4.15 -1.81
N MET A 138 8.31 4.27 -2.43
CA MET A 138 9.04 3.12 -2.99
C MET A 138 9.47 2.13 -1.90
N LEU A 139 9.97 2.62 -0.75
CA LEU A 139 10.30 1.77 0.39
C LEU A 139 9.06 1.06 0.96
N ALA A 140 7.90 1.75 1.03
CA ALA A 140 6.66 1.14 1.48
C ALA A 140 6.18 0.04 0.51
N GLY A 141 6.30 0.29 -0.79
CA GLY A 141 6.06 -0.73 -1.81
C GLY A 141 7.02 -1.90 -1.71
N ALA A 142 8.31 -1.63 -1.49
CA ALA A 142 9.32 -2.66 -1.25
C ALA A 142 9.01 -3.51 -0.01
N GLY A 143 8.58 -2.87 1.08
CA GLY A 143 8.15 -3.55 2.32
C GLY A 143 6.92 -4.45 2.09
N ALA A 144 5.94 -3.98 1.34
CA ALA A 144 4.78 -4.78 0.95
C ALA A 144 5.17 -5.95 0.04
N GLY A 145 6.05 -5.72 -0.95
CA GLY A 145 6.58 -6.75 -1.85
C GLY A 145 7.43 -7.79 -1.11
N LEU A 146 8.18 -7.39 -0.10
CA LEU A 146 8.92 -8.31 0.77
C LEU A 146 7.95 -9.17 1.60
N ALA A 147 6.94 -8.56 2.21
CA ALA A 147 5.93 -9.25 2.99
C ALA A 147 5.16 -10.27 2.12
N MET A 148 4.77 -9.87 0.90
CA MET A 148 4.20 -10.76 -0.11
C MET A 148 5.13 -11.93 -0.41
N ALA A 149 6.38 -11.65 -0.74
CA ALA A 149 7.33 -12.71 -1.13
C ALA A 149 7.59 -13.72 -0.01
N ILE A 150 7.71 -13.26 1.24
CA ILE A 150 7.87 -14.16 2.39
C ILE A 150 6.61 -15.00 2.59
N ASN A 151 5.43 -14.38 2.51
CA ASN A 151 4.15 -15.07 2.66
C ASN A 151 3.98 -16.17 1.61
N ASP A 152 4.22 -15.85 0.35
CA ASP A 152 4.10 -16.78 -0.77
C ASP A 152 5.09 -17.95 -0.67
N LEU A 153 6.33 -17.66 -0.25
CA LEU A 153 7.33 -18.70 -0.04
C LEU A 153 6.95 -19.67 1.07
N VAL A 154 6.26 -19.21 2.11
CA VAL A 154 5.79 -20.05 3.21
C VAL A 154 4.58 -20.89 2.79
N ILE A 155 3.63 -20.28 2.06
CA ILE A 155 2.33 -20.92 1.76
C ILE A 155 2.40 -21.77 0.49
N TYR A 156 3.00 -21.24 -0.58
CA TYR A 156 2.94 -21.85 -1.91
C TYR A 156 4.24 -22.50 -2.37
N TYR A 157 5.39 -22.03 -1.85
CA TYR A 157 6.72 -22.42 -2.34
C TYR A 157 7.61 -22.99 -1.22
N ALA A 158 7.02 -23.62 -0.20
CA ALA A 158 7.77 -24.22 0.90
C ALA A 158 8.79 -25.25 0.38
N GLY A 159 10.06 -25.09 0.76
CA GLY A 159 11.14 -25.96 0.30
C GLY A 159 11.70 -25.65 -1.10
N ALA A 160 11.33 -24.53 -1.71
CA ALA A 160 11.88 -24.11 -2.99
C ALA A 160 13.41 -23.97 -2.96
N ALA A 161 14.06 -24.20 -4.11
CA ALA A 161 15.52 -24.08 -4.23
C ALA A 161 16.02 -22.66 -3.86
N PRO A 162 17.24 -22.54 -3.32
CA PRO A 162 17.79 -21.25 -2.89
C PRO A 162 17.80 -20.17 -3.99
N LEU A 163 18.07 -20.55 -5.23
CA LEU A 163 18.03 -19.63 -6.36
C LEU A 163 16.63 -19.07 -6.59
N PHE A 164 15.59 -19.93 -6.58
CA PHE A 164 14.20 -19.49 -6.68
C PHE A 164 13.84 -18.54 -5.55
N THR A 165 14.11 -18.91 -4.31
CA THR A 165 13.81 -18.13 -3.12
C THR A 165 14.43 -16.74 -3.19
N THR A 166 15.72 -16.66 -3.53
CA THR A 166 16.43 -15.38 -3.64
C THR A 166 15.86 -14.53 -4.77
N THR A 167 15.63 -15.12 -5.94
CA THR A 167 15.05 -14.41 -7.10
C THR A 167 13.64 -13.91 -6.78
N TYR A 168 12.82 -14.73 -6.11
CA TYR A 168 11.46 -14.38 -5.73
C TYR A 168 11.42 -13.18 -4.78
N ILE A 169 12.26 -13.20 -3.73
CA ILE A 169 12.36 -12.08 -2.78
C ILE A 169 12.85 -10.81 -3.48
N VAL A 170 13.95 -10.90 -4.23
CA VAL A 170 14.52 -9.72 -4.89
C VAL A 170 13.54 -9.12 -5.89
N SER A 171 12.92 -9.95 -6.73
CA SER A 171 11.97 -9.47 -7.74
C SER A 171 10.68 -8.92 -7.10
N GLY A 172 10.20 -9.53 -6.01
CA GLY A 172 9.05 -9.02 -5.24
C GLY A 172 9.34 -7.66 -4.59
N VAL A 173 10.52 -7.49 -4.00
CA VAL A 173 10.97 -6.21 -3.40
C VAL A 173 11.11 -5.13 -4.47
N VAL A 174 11.78 -5.44 -5.60
CA VAL A 174 11.96 -4.48 -6.69
C VAL A 174 10.62 -4.15 -7.36
N GLY A 175 9.80 -5.15 -7.64
CA GLY A 175 8.45 -4.97 -8.18
C GLY A 175 7.58 -4.14 -7.25
N GLY A 176 7.61 -4.42 -5.94
CA GLY A 176 6.93 -3.64 -4.90
C GLY A 176 7.37 -2.18 -4.90
N ALA A 177 8.67 -1.93 -4.94
CA ALA A 177 9.20 -0.56 -4.99
C ALA A 177 8.71 0.21 -6.23
N LEU A 178 8.79 -0.41 -7.40
CA LEU A 178 8.49 0.26 -8.67
C LEU A 178 6.98 0.33 -8.94
N ILE A 179 6.28 -0.81 -8.82
CA ILE A 179 4.85 -0.93 -9.15
C ILE A 179 4.01 -0.37 -8.00
N ALA A 180 4.11 -0.95 -6.80
CA ALA A 180 3.28 -0.51 -5.69
C ALA A 180 3.69 0.87 -5.17
N GLY A 181 4.98 1.14 -5.02
CA GLY A 181 5.48 2.43 -4.53
C GLY A 181 5.46 3.52 -5.59
N GLY A 182 6.19 3.30 -6.69
CA GLY A 182 6.42 4.31 -7.72
C GLY A 182 5.14 4.70 -8.47
N LEU A 183 4.38 3.71 -8.99
CA LEU A 183 3.14 4.01 -9.72
C LEU A 183 2.07 4.59 -8.81
N SER A 184 1.91 4.12 -7.55
CA SER A 184 0.95 4.71 -6.61
C SER A 184 1.29 6.18 -6.34
N TRP A 185 2.56 6.51 -6.15
CA TRP A 185 2.98 7.90 -5.94
C TRP A 185 2.69 8.78 -7.17
N LEU A 186 2.96 8.27 -8.38
CA LEU A 186 2.64 8.98 -9.63
C LEU A 186 1.13 9.16 -9.79
N ALA A 187 0.32 8.12 -9.49
CA ALA A 187 -1.14 8.18 -9.53
C ALA A 187 -1.68 9.25 -8.58
N VAL A 188 -1.19 9.27 -7.33
CA VAL A 188 -1.59 10.31 -6.34
C VAL A 188 -1.22 11.70 -6.81
N ARG A 189 -0.04 11.90 -7.41
CA ARG A 189 0.33 13.20 -8.00
C ARG A 189 -0.56 13.59 -9.19
N GLY A 190 -0.91 12.63 -10.04
CA GLY A 190 -1.85 12.83 -11.14
C GLY A 190 -3.23 13.27 -10.65
N LEU A 191 -3.79 12.54 -9.67
CA LEU A 191 -5.09 12.85 -9.06
C LEU A 191 -5.08 14.22 -8.33
N ALA A 192 -3.99 14.54 -7.64
CA ALA A 192 -3.83 15.85 -7.02
C ALA A 192 -3.75 16.98 -8.05
N ARG A 193 -3.12 16.73 -9.22
CA ARG A 193 -3.09 17.70 -10.33
C ARG A 193 -4.46 17.91 -10.96
N ALA A 194 -5.28 16.88 -11.03
CA ALA A 194 -6.65 16.96 -11.54
C ALA A 194 -7.65 17.57 -10.53
N GLY A 195 -7.20 17.95 -9.31
CA GLY A 195 -8.06 18.49 -8.25
C GLY A 195 -8.90 17.45 -7.50
N ALA A 196 -8.80 16.18 -7.85
CA ALA A 196 -9.58 15.11 -7.22
C ALA A 196 -9.28 14.92 -5.73
N LEU A 197 -8.11 15.36 -5.26
CA LEU A 197 -7.65 15.22 -3.89
C LEU A 197 -7.68 16.52 -3.06
N ASP A 198 -8.34 17.55 -3.48
CA ASP A 198 -8.34 18.86 -2.80
C ASP A 198 -8.83 18.82 -1.35
N ARG A 199 -9.71 17.86 -1.01
CA ARG A 199 -10.21 17.64 0.34
C ARG A 199 -9.25 16.86 1.26
N PHE A 200 -8.19 16.27 0.69
CA PHE A 200 -7.21 15.41 1.38
C PHE A 200 -5.87 16.12 1.60
N ALA A 201 -5.07 15.57 2.53
CA ALA A 201 -3.75 16.09 2.82
C ALA A 201 -2.84 16.09 1.57
N ALA A 202 -2.95 15.04 0.75
CA ALA A 202 -2.20 14.89 -0.50
C ALA A 202 -2.47 16.00 -1.53
N GLY A 203 -3.68 16.59 -1.56
CA GLY A 203 -4.02 17.70 -2.45
C GLY A 203 -3.63 19.07 -1.89
N ARG A 204 -3.70 19.26 -0.57
CA ARG A 204 -3.42 20.56 0.07
C ARG A 204 -1.95 20.98 0.03
N GLU A 205 -1.01 20.04 0.14
CA GLU A 205 0.43 20.35 0.05
C GLU A 205 0.84 21.05 -1.24
N ARG A 206 0.05 20.92 -2.30
CA ARG A 206 0.34 21.54 -3.58
C ARG A 206 -0.07 23.01 -3.68
N ARG A 207 -1.00 23.47 -2.84
CA ARG A 207 -1.46 24.87 -2.83
C ARG A 207 -0.52 25.78 -2.02
N GLU A 208 0.39 25.18 -1.25
CA GLU A 208 1.34 25.91 -0.40
C GLU A 208 2.74 26.08 -1.05
N VAL A 209 2.91 25.62 -2.31
CA VAL A 209 4.10 25.79 -3.16
C VAL A 209 3.75 26.57 -4.41
#